data_9dccf37e3d95f819b3a6b106a5f7fdd0
#
_entry.id   9dccf37e3d95f819b3a6b106a5f7fdd0
#
_cell.length_a   1.000
_cell.length_b   1.000
_cell.length_c   1.000
_cell.angle_alpha   90.00
_cell.angle_beta   90.00
_cell.angle_gamma   90.00
#
_symmetry.space_group_name_H-M   'P 1'
#
loop_
_entity.id
_entity.type
_entity.pdbx_description
1 polymer ?
#
loop_
_entity_poly.entity_id
_entity_poly.type
_entity_poly.pdbx_seq_one_letter_code
_entity_poly.pdbx_strand_id
1 'polypeptide(L)'
;MKKNITYIILFSLFAFFTFAIVKFRKEDSLELGLKLRQGESASSAEWLNSKNAIESLIEVVRKNPGNNEAKVKLAFAYIQESRASGNHAYYDAKAADLLNSVLKNDTANYEALIGKATVLLSQHHFDEAIPVALSAQKVNPYSAAVYGILTDAFVENGDYEKAITMADKMASLRPDIRSYSRISYLREIHGDYPGAIEAMKLAVSAGYPGMEQTEWCRMQLGHIYEQTGNLKMAEELYSEAIYFRPAFAQAYAALARIDKTKKNYPEAISNISKALSMNEDFAFQQELTEVYRISNQPELASASAQKVIVLLAGMEGDESEEAHGHYADKELAIAYLDAYDYNSALKHALIEYNRRPDNIDVEQTLAWVYYKLGNYNIA
;
A
#
# COMPACT_ATOMS: atom_id res chain seq x y z
N MET A 1 5.16 -30.23 59.11
CA MET A 1 5.45 -30.50 57.71
C MET A 1 4.23 -30.33 56.78
N LYS A 2 3.07 -30.93 57.04
CA LYS A 2 1.88 -30.82 56.12
C LYS A 2 1.43 -29.39 55.85
N LYS A 3 1.38 -28.48 56.84
CA LYS A 3 0.96 -27.06 56.62
C LYS A 3 1.90 -26.29 55.70
N ASN A 4 3.21 -26.52 55.75
CA ASN A 4 4.16 -25.80 54.89
C ASN A 4 4.05 -26.25 53.42
N ILE A 5 3.73 -27.51 53.16
CA ILE A 5 3.48 -28.01 51.80
C ILE A 5 2.23 -27.38 51.20
N THR A 6 1.16 -27.21 51.98
CA THR A 6 -0.06 -26.56 51.53
C THR A 6 0.16 -25.09 51.12
N TYR A 7 0.96 -24.34 51.89
CA TYR A 7 1.31 -22.96 51.56
C TYR A 7 2.19 -22.85 50.30
N ILE A 8 3.10 -23.77 50.08
CA ILE A 8 3.93 -23.82 48.86
C ILE A 8 3.06 -24.11 47.66
N ILE A 9 2.11 -25.05 47.73
CA ILE A 9 1.19 -25.35 46.64
C ILE A 9 0.29 -24.13 46.31
N LEU A 10 -0.28 -23.47 47.32
CA LEU A 10 -1.09 -22.27 47.14
C LEU A 10 -0.30 -21.12 46.52
N PHE A 11 0.94 -20.90 46.93
CA PHE A 11 1.81 -19.88 46.38
C PHE A 11 2.17 -20.18 44.90
N SER A 12 2.47 -21.45 44.58
CA SER A 12 2.78 -21.90 43.22
C SER A 12 1.55 -21.75 42.30
N LEU A 13 0.35 -22.07 42.78
CA LEU A 13 -0.89 -21.83 42.03
C LEU A 13 -1.16 -20.35 41.81
N PHE A 14 -0.97 -19.52 42.83
CA PHE A 14 -1.13 -18.07 42.71
C PHE A 14 -0.11 -17.48 41.72
N ALA A 15 1.17 -17.88 41.79
CA ALA A 15 2.19 -17.46 40.86
C ALA A 15 1.92 -17.93 39.41
N PHE A 16 1.39 -19.16 39.26
CA PHE A 16 0.98 -19.69 37.95
C PHE A 16 -0.21 -18.89 37.37
N PHE A 17 -1.26 -18.62 38.18
CA PHE A 17 -2.39 -17.84 37.76
C PHE A 17 -2.02 -16.39 37.43
N THR A 18 -1.15 -15.75 38.23
CA THR A 18 -0.66 -14.40 37.95
C THR A 18 0.19 -14.37 36.68
N PHE A 19 1.06 -15.36 36.48
CA PHE A 19 1.85 -15.50 35.25
C PHE A 19 0.95 -15.76 34.03
N ALA A 20 -0.03 -16.65 34.13
CA ALA A 20 -1.01 -16.90 33.10
C ALA A 20 -1.83 -15.63 32.77
N ILE A 21 -2.34 -14.93 33.79
CA ILE A 21 -3.08 -13.66 33.57
C ILE A 21 -2.19 -12.60 32.91
N VAL A 22 -0.93 -12.47 33.32
CA VAL A 22 0.01 -11.51 32.72
C VAL A 22 0.35 -11.90 31.30
N LYS A 23 0.58 -13.21 31.04
CA LYS A 23 0.85 -13.72 29.69
C LYS A 23 -0.36 -13.54 28.78
N PHE A 24 -1.54 -13.98 29.19
CA PHE A 24 -2.78 -13.80 28.42
C PHE A 24 -3.15 -12.32 28.24
N ARG A 25 -2.89 -11.45 29.19
CA ARG A 25 -3.08 -10.00 29.05
C ARG A 25 -2.09 -9.35 28.08
N LYS A 26 -0.89 -9.92 27.92
CA LYS A 26 0.13 -9.43 27.00
C LYS A 26 -0.15 -9.87 25.56
N GLU A 27 -0.73 -11.07 25.38
CA GLU A 27 -1.13 -11.60 24.07
C GLU A 27 -2.37 -10.90 23.48
N ASP A 28 -3.24 -10.28 24.32
CA ASP A 28 -4.44 -9.54 23.87
C ASP A 28 -4.30 -8.01 23.93
N SER A 29 -3.13 -7.47 24.25
CA SER A 29 -2.95 -6.00 24.29
C SER A 29 -2.66 -5.44 22.91
N LEU A 30 -3.69 -4.85 22.28
CA LEU A 30 -3.52 -4.09 21.04
C LEU A 30 -2.46 -3.00 21.22
N GLU A 31 -1.43 -3.05 20.42
CA GLU A 31 -0.38 -2.03 20.42
C GLU A 31 -0.83 -0.79 19.66
N LEU A 32 -1.47 0.13 20.37
CA LEU A 32 -2.00 1.36 19.80
C LEU A 32 -0.99 2.48 19.87
N GLY A 33 -0.71 3.12 18.74
CA GLY A 33 0.24 4.22 18.65
C GLY A 33 0.03 5.08 17.42
N LEU A 34 0.77 6.18 17.35
CA LEU A 34 0.79 7.12 16.24
C LEU A 34 2.22 7.54 15.97
N LYS A 35 2.68 7.43 14.72
CA LYS A 35 3.92 8.05 14.26
C LYS A 35 3.63 9.46 13.79
N LEU A 36 4.45 10.43 14.20
CA LEU A 36 4.31 11.80 13.75
C LEU A 36 4.86 11.96 12.34
N ARG A 37 4.12 12.65 11.47
CA ARG A 37 4.64 13.06 10.16
C ARG A 37 5.81 14.02 10.33
N GLN A 38 6.70 14.07 9.35
CA GLN A 38 7.87 14.92 9.30
C GLN A 38 7.77 15.92 8.14
N GLY A 39 8.67 16.91 8.12
CA GLY A 39 8.76 17.89 7.04
C GLY A 39 7.49 18.76 6.88
N GLU A 40 7.21 19.18 5.67
CA GLU A 40 6.09 20.08 5.35
C GLU A 40 4.72 19.43 5.64
N SER A 41 4.60 18.12 5.53
CA SER A 41 3.35 17.40 5.81
C SER A 41 2.93 17.46 7.28
N ALA A 42 3.89 17.65 8.20
CA ALA A 42 3.66 17.70 9.64
C ALA A 42 2.85 18.93 10.11
N SER A 43 2.83 20.00 9.32
CA SER A 43 2.10 21.23 9.63
C SER A 43 0.78 21.40 8.86
N SER A 44 0.43 20.44 8.01
CA SER A 44 -0.80 20.52 7.23
C SER A 44 -2.06 20.43 8.11
N ALA A 45 -3.12 21.17 7.76
CA ALA A 45 -4.40 21.11 8.46
C ALA A 45 -5.01 19.70 8.39
N GLU A 46 -4.81 18.98 7.30
CA GLU A 46 -5.21 17.59 7.14
C GLU A 46 -4.57 16.70 8.21
N TRP A 47 -3.25 16.80 8.36
CA TRP A 47 -2.53 16.03 9.38
C TRP A 47 -2.98 16.34 10.80
N LEU A 48 -3.12 17.62 11.13
CA LEU A 48 -3.56 18.02 12.46
C LEU A 48 -4.94 17.46 12.81
N ASN A 49 -5.87 17.44 11.84
CA ASN A 49 -7.17 16.83 12.00
C ASN A 49 -7.10 15.31 12.13
N SER A 50 -6.33 14.63 11.25
CA SER A 50 -6.15 13.18 11.30
C SER A 50 -5.49 12.75 12.61
N LYS A 51 -4.45 13.44 13.05
CA LYS A 51 -3.78 13.21 14.33
C LYS A 51 -4.76 13.27 15.50
N ASN A 52 -5.52 14.35 15.62
CA ASN A 52 -6.47 14.52 16.71
C ASN A 52 -7.56 13.42 16.70
N ALA A 53 -8.03 13.03 15.52
CA ALA A 53 -9.01 11.95 15.38
C ALA A 53 -8.43 10.60 15.82
N ILE A 54 -7.21 10.26 15.37
CA ILE A 54 -6.53 9.01 15.74
C ILE A 54 -6.26 8.98 17.26
N GLU A 55 -5.68 10.04 17.84
CA GLU A 55 -5.42 10.12 19.28
C GLU A 55 -6.68 9.95 20.11
N SER A 56 -7.77 10.59 19.70
CA SER A 56 -9.08 10.46 20.36
C SER A 56 -9.62 9.03 20.27
N LEU A 57 -9.54 8.39 19.12
CA LEU A 57 -9.97 6.99 18.93
C LEU A 57 -9.10 6.01 19.73
N ILE A 58 -7.78 6.22 19.80
CA ILE A 58 -6.90 5.44 20.67
C ILE A 58 -7.36 5.49 22.12
N GLU A 59 -7.69 6.69 22.62
CA GLU A 59 -8.18 6.85 23.98
C GLU A 59 -9.52 6.10 24.21
N VAL A 60 -10.44 6.17 23.25
CA VAL A 60 -11.73 5.46 23.36
C VAL A 60 -11.51 3.94 23.41
N VAL A 61 -10.66 3.40 22.54
CA VAL A 61 -10.35 1.96 22.49
C VAL A 61 -9.64 1.52 23.77
N ARG A 62 -8.69 2.30 24.29
CA ARG A 62 -7.98 2.01 25.57
C ARG A 62 -8.96 1.99 26.76
N LYS A 63 -9.90 2.94 26.82
CA LYS A 63 -10.90 3.01 27.90
C LYS A 63 -11.94 1.90 27.80
N ASN A 64 -12.29 1.48 26.60
CA ASN A 64 -13.26 0.42 26.35
C ASN A 64 -12.76 -0.53 25.23
N PRO A 65 -11.92 -1.51 25.57
CA PRO A 65 -11.40 -2.49 24.60
C PRO A 65 -12.47 -3.37 23.91
N GLY A 66 -13.69 -3.41 24.45
CA GLY A 66 -14.83 -4.10 23.83
C GLY A 66 -15.58 -3.29 22.79
N ASN A 67 -15.23 -2.02 22.56
CA ASN A 67 -15.90 -1.15 21.60
C ASN A 67 -15.47 -1.44 20.17
N ASN A 68 -16.17 -2.38 19.50
CA ASN A 68 -15.88 -2.78 18.12
C ASN A 68 -16.03 -1.62 17.13
N GLU A 69 -16.99 -0.72 17.32
CA GLU A 69 -17.18 0.43 16.43
C GLU A 69 -15.96 1.37 16.48
N ALA A 70 -15.44 1.66 17.68
CA ALA A 70 -14.25 2.51 17.83
C ALA A 70 -13.01 1.83 17.24
N LYS A 71 -12.86 0.50 17.38
CA LYS A 71 -11.76 -0.26 16.77
C LYS A 71 -11.79 -0.17 15.26
N VAL A 72 -12.95 -0.38 14.65
CA VAL A 72 -13.12 -0.28 13.19
C VAL A 72 -12.81 1.13 12.70
N LYS A 73 -13.32 2.17 13.38
CA LYS A 73 -13.00 3.57 13.03
C LYS A 73 -11.51 3.87 13.14
N LEU A 74 -10.85 3.38 14.19
CA LEU A 74 -9.40 3.55 14.36
C LEU A 74 -8.62 2.81 13.27
N ALA A 75 -9.03 1.59 12.90
CA ALA A 75 -8.42 0.84 11.81
C ALA A 75 -8.50 1.58 10.47
N PHE A 76 -9.67 2.14 10.12
CA PHE A 76 -9.79 2.96 8.90
C PHE A 76 -8.97 4.25 8.97
N ALA A 77 -8.84 4.87 10.14
CA ALA A 77 -7.97 6.03 10.31
C ALA A 77 -6.49 5.65 10.12
N TYR A 78 -6.05 4.48 10.57
CA TYR A 78 -4.72 3.95 10.29
C TYR A 78 -4.52 3.63 8.81
N ILE A 79 -5.47 2.99 8.14
CA ILE A 79 -5.42 2.72 6.69
C ILE A 79 -5.28 4.03 5.90
N GLN A 80 -6.01 5.07 6.28
CA GLN A 80 -5.89 6.38 5.64
C GLN A 80 -4.53 7.02 5.90
N GLU A 81 -4.02 6.90 7.13
CA GLU A 81 -2.70 7.44 7.49
C GLU A 81 -1.56 6.65 6.83
N SER A 82 -1.70 5.34 6.68
CA SER A 82 -0.80 4.49 5.91
C SER A 82 -0.60 5.04 4.48
N ARG A 83 -1.69 5.29 3.78
CA ARG A 83 -1.67 5.86 2.41
C ARG A 83 -1.09 7.26 2.34
N ALA A 84 -1.43 8.11 3.30
CA ALA A 84 -1.01 9.51 3.29
C ALA A 84 0.46 9.71 3.66
N SER A 85 1.01 8.84 4.52
CA SER A 85 2.38 8.94 5.04
C SER A 85 3.36 7.97 4.40
N GLY A 86 2.88 6.91 3.70
CA GLY A 86 3.69 5.81 3.19
C GLY A 86 4.21 4.85 4.28
N ASN A 87 3.80 5.01 5.54
CA ASN A 87 4.23 4.14 6.64
C ASN A 87 3.38 2.85 6.69
N HIS A 88 3.33 2.10 5.58
CA HIS A 88 2.51 0.90 5.42
C HIS A 88 2.81 -0.15 6.48
N ALA A 89 4.06 -0.56 6.66
CA ALA A 89 4.43 -1.59 7.62
C ALA A 89 3.94 -1.29 9.06
N TYR A 90 3.92 -0.02 9.47
CA TYR A 90 3.48 0.35 10.82
C TYR A 90 1.96 0.40 10.96
N TYR A 91 1.28 1.08 10.02
CA TYR A 91 -0.16 1.34 10.18
C TYR A 91 -1.03 0.18 9.72
N ASP A 92 -0.63 -0.55 8.67
CA ASP A 92 -1.39 -1.68 8.16
C ASP A 92 -1.40 -2.84 9.17
N ALA A 93 -0.27 -3.11 9.85
CA ALA A 93 -0.22 -4.09 10.93
C ALA A 93 -1.17 -3.73 12.08
N LYS A 94 -1.16 -2.47 12.54
CA LYS A 94 -2.07 -2.01 13.60
C LYS A 94 -3.54 -2.04 13.21
N ALA A 95 -3.85 -1.72 11.95
CA ALA A 95 -5.20 -1.84 11.41
C ALA A 95 -5.64 -3.30 11.38
N ALA A 96 -4.77 -4.22 10.90
CA ALA A 96 -5.04 -5.65 10.88
C ALA A 96 -5.38 -6.21 12.27
N ASP A 97 -4.60 -5.88 13.29
CA ASP A 97 -4.81 -6.32 14.68
C ASP A 97 -6.19 -5.88 15.21
N LEU A 98 -6.53 -4.62 14.98
CA LEU A 98 -7.83 -4.08 15.38
C LEU A 98 -8.98 -4.84 14.70
N LEU A 99 -8.89 -5.02 13.39
CA LEU A 99 -9.93 -5.67 12.58
C LEU A 99 -10.05 -7.15 12.92
N ASN A 100 -8.93 -7.85 13.09
CA ASN A 100 -8.91 -9.25 13.53
C ASN A 100 -9.55 -9.40 14.92
N SER A 101 -9.28 -8.47 15.85
CA SER A 101 -9.92 -8.49 17.17
C SER A 101 -11.44 -8.32 17.11
N VAL A 102 -11.97 -7.56 16.14
CA VAL A 102 -13.40 -7.42 15.89
C VAL A 102 -13.97 -8.70 15.29
N LEU A 103 -13.32 -9.22 14.24
CA LEU A 103 -13.78 -10.41 13.51
C LEU A 103 -13.71 -11.71 14.35
N LYS A 104 -12.86 -11.76 15.37
CA LYS A 104 -12.82 -12.86 16.34
C LYS A 104 -14.17 -13.08 17.05
N ASN A 105 -14.90 -11.98 17.29
CA ASN A 105 -16.17 -12.01 18.03
C ASN A 105 -17.41 -11.81 17.13
N ASP A 106 -17.23 -11.15 15.99
CA ASP A 106 -18.29 -10.84 15.02
C ASP A 106 -17.74 -11.08 13.61
N THR A 107 -17.78 -12.33 13.17
CA THR A 107 -17.23 -12.78 11.88
C THR A 107 -17.99 -12.22 10.68
N ALA A 108 -19.18 -11.65 10.86
CA ALA A 108 -20.00 -11.04 9.84
C ALA A 108 -19.99 -9.49 9.91
N ASN A 109 -19.09 -8.90 10.68
CA ASN A 109 -18.96 -7.45 10.74
C ASN A 109 -18.49 -6.89 9.39
N TYR A 110 -19.41 -6.28 8.67
CA TYR A 110 -19.18 -5.83 7.29
C TYR A 110 -18.00 -4.86 7.20
N GLU A 111 -17.95 -3.84 8.05
CA GLU A 111 -16.90 -2.82 8.02
C GLU A 111 -15.53 -3.41 8.37
N ALA A 112 -15.49 -4.35 9.32
CA ALA A 112 -14.26 -5.04 9.66
C ALA A 112 -13.76 -5.95 8.52
N LEU A 113 -14.65 -6.62 7.79
CA LEU A 113 -14.31 -7.41 6.61
C LEU A 113 -13.76 -6.53 5.48
N ILE A 114 -14.40 -5.37 5.21
CA ILE A 114 -13.91 -4.40 4.22
C ILE A 114 -12.54 -3.87 4.61
N GLY A 115 -12.36 -3.46 5.87
CA GLY A 115 -11.06 -2.98 6.36
C GLY A 115 -9.99 -4.05 6.25
N LYS A 116 -10.25 -5.29 6.66
CA LYS A 116 -9.30 -6.40 6.55
C LYS A 116 -8.91 -6.69 5.10
N ALA A 117 -9.87 -6.77 4.19
CA ALA A 117 -9.56 -6.97 2.77
C ALA A 117 -8.74 -5.81 2.20
N THR A 118 -8.99 -4.56 2.62
CA THR A 118 -8.21 -3.39 2.21
C THR A 118 -6.77 -3.46 2.71
N VAL A 119 -6.55 -3.89 3.96
CA VAL A 119 -5.21 -4.08 4.52
C VAL A 119 -4.46 -5.18 3.77
N LEU A 120 -5.12 -6.31 3.50
CA LEU A 120 -4.52 -7.41 2.74
C LEU A 120 -4.09 -6.96 1.32
N LEU A 121 -4.91 -6.14 0.64
CA LEU A 121 -4.50 -5.52 -0.64
C LEU A 121 -3.26 -4.64 -0.48
N SER A 122 -3.22 -3.80 0.56
CA SER A 122 -2.08 -2.92 0.84
C SER A 122 -0.78 -3.68 1.13
N GLN A 123 -0.90 -4.88 1.68
CA GLN A 123 0.20 -5.79 2.00
C GLN A 123 0.55 -6.75 0.86
N HIS A 124 -0.11 -6.64 -0.29
CA HIS A 124 0.00 -7.52 -1.46
C HIS A 124 -0.42 -8.99 -1.22
N HIS A 125 -1.25 -9.23 -0.20
CA HIS A 125 -1.86 -10.53 0.09
C HIS A 125 -3.16 -10.72 -0.70
N PHE A 126 -3.06 -10.64 -2.01
CA PHE A 126 -4.23 -10.58 -2.91
C PHE A 126 -5.10 -11.83 -2.86
N ASP A 127 -4.49 -13.02 -2.79
CA ASP A 127 -5.19 -14.30 -2.66
C ASP A 127 -6.02 -14.37 -1.38
N GLU A 128 -5.51 -13.82 -0.28
CA GLU A 128 -6.21 -13.77 1.00
C GLU A 128 -7.29 -12.69 1.02
N ALA A 129 -7.10 -11.59 0.27
CA ALA A 129 -8.08 -10.51 0.19
C ALA A 129 -9.40 -10.96 -0.46
N ILE A 130 -9.34 -11.81 -1.48
CA ILE A 130 -10.51 -12.29 -2.22
C ILE A 130 -11.54 -12.98 -1.30
N PRO A 131 -11.25 -14.04 -0.54
CA PRO A 131 -12.22 -14.71 0.31
C PRO A 131 -12.79 -13.80 1.41
N VAL A 132 -12.00 -12.86 1.94
CA VAL A 132 -12.48 -11.87 2.92
C VAL A 132 -13.46 -10.90 2.25
N ALA A 133 -13.14 -10.38 1.06
CA ALA A 133 -14.03 -9.50 0.29
C ALA A 133 -15.31 -10.22 -0.15
N LEU A 134 -15.25 -11.50 -0.58
CA LEU A 134 -16.42 -12.30 -0.88
C LEU A 134 -17.31 -12.54 0.36
N SER A 135 -16.72 -12.64 1.54
CA SER A 135 -17.49 -12.72 2.79
C SER A 135 -18.21 -11.38 3.07
N ALA A 136 -17.54 -10.25 2.86
CA ALA A 136 -18.18 -8.94 2.93
C ALA A 136 -19.29 -8.76 1.89
N GLN A 137 -19.09 -9.24 0.66
CA GLN A 137 -20.11 -9.23 -0.41
C GLN A 137 -21.40 -9.99 -0.01
N LYS A 138 -21.26 -11.14 0.67
CA LYS A 138 -22.40 -11.90 1.18
C LYS A 138 -23.19 -11.14 2.24
N VAL A 139 -22.50 -10.35 3.08
CA VAL A 139 -23.15 -9.52 4.12
C VAL A 139 -23.86 -8.33 3.48
N ASN A 140 -23.21 -7.63 2.55
CA ASN A 140 -23.77 -6.46 1.88
C ASN A 140 -23.46 -6.46 0.37
N PRO A 141 -24.29 -7.10 -0.47
CA PRO A 141 -24.10 -7.18 -1.92
C PRO A 141 -24.40 -5.86 -2.67
N TYR A 142 -24.90 -4.84 -1.98
CA TYR A 142 -25.25 -3.55 -2.57
C TYR A 142 -24.20 -2.46 -2.32
N SER A 143 -23.11 -2.79 -1.65
CA SER A 143 -22.02 -1.83 -1.41
C SER A 143 -21.01 -1.84 -2.55
N ALA A 144 -20.84 -0.69 -3.22
CA ALA A 144 -19.83 -0.53 -4.27
C ALA A 144 -18.39 -0.77 -3.77
N ALA A 145 -18.12 -0.55 -2.47
CA ALA A 145 -16.77 -0.68 -1.91
C ALA A 145 -16.23 -2.11 -2.04
N VAL A 146 -17.06 -3.13 -1.80
CA VAL A 146 -16.62 -4.53 -1.90
C VAL A 146 -16.24 -4.91 -3.33
N TYR A 147 -16.95 -4.40 -4.31
CA TYR A 147 -16.66 -4.67 -5.72
C TYR A 147 -15.35 -3.97 -6.15
N GLY A 148 -15.05 -2.77 -5.59
CA GLY A 148 -13.75 -2.14 -5.80
C GLY A 148 -12.59 -2.96 -5.27
N ILE A 149 -12.71 -3.50 -4.06
CA ILE A 149 -11.70 -4.40 -3.47
C ILE A 149 -11.54 -5.67 -4.33
N LEU A 150 -12.64 -6.29 -4.75
CA LEU A 150 -12.60 -7.47 -5.62
C LEU A 150 -11.99 -7.15 -7.00
N THR A 151 -12.27 -5.96 -7.56
CA THR A 151 -11.62 -5.51 -8.80
C THR A 151 -10.11 -5.49 -8.63
N ASP A 152 -9.61 -4.81 -7.60
CA ASP A 152 -8.17 -4.66 -7.35
C ASP A 152 -7.53 -6.04 -7.11
N ALA A 153 -8.13 -6.89 -6.27
CA ALA A 153 -7.61 -8.22 -5.98
C ALA A 153 -7.56 -9.13 -7.22
N PHE A 154 -8.59 -9.12 -8.08
CA PHE A 154 -8.60 -9.92 -9.29
C PHE A 154 -7.61 -9.42 -10.34
N VAL A 155 -7.43 -8.09 -10.49
CA VAL A 155 -6.38 -7.53 -11.36
C VAL A 155 -5.01 -8.02 -10.92
N GLU A 156 -4.72 -7.89 -9.64
CA GLU A 156 -3.42 -8.27 -9.10
C GLU A 156 -3.14 -9.77 -9.19
N ASN A 157 -4.18 -10.61 -9.19
CA ASN A 157 -4.05 -12.05 -9.43
C ASN A 157 -4.09 -12.47 -10.91
N GLY A 158 -4.19 -11.49 -11.84
CA GLY A 158 -4.24 -11.77 -13.28
C GLY A 158 -5.61 -12.24 -13.79
N ASP A 159 -6.67 -12.25 -12.96
CA ASP A 159 -8.03 -12.63 -13.38
C ASP A 159 -8.79 -11.40 -13.90
N TYR A 160 -8.34 -10.91 -15.05
CA TYR A 160 -8.81 -9.64 -15.62
C TYR A 160 -10.31 -9.68 -16.00
N GLU A 161 -10.84 -10.81 -16.40
CA GLU A 161 -12.27 -10.98 -16.73
C GLU A 161 -13.16 -10.78 -15.50
N LYS A 162 -12.77 -11.37 -14.36
CA LYS A 162 -13.48 -11.11 -13.10
C LYS A 162 -13.31 -9.67 -12.64
N ALA A 163 -12.12 -9.11 -12.80
CA ALA A 163 -11.88 -7.70 -12.46
C ALA A 163 -12.82 -6.76 -13.22
N ILE A 164 -12.98 -6.94 -14.54
CA ILE A 164 -13.92 -6.18 -15.35
C ILE A 164 -15.35 -6.34 -14.84
N THR A 165 -15.78 -7.58 -14.57
CA THR A 165 -17.12 -7.85 -14.03
C THR A 165 -17.37 -7.13 -12.70
N MET A 166 -16.38 -7.09 -11.82
CA MET A 166 -16.49 -6.40 -10.53
C MET A 166 -16.49 -4.87 -10.70
N ALA A 167 -15.67 -4.33 -11.61
CA ALA A 167 -15.62 -2.90 -11.90
C ALA A 167 -16.96 -2.41 -12.49
N ASP A 168 -17.55 -3.15 -13.42
CA ASP A 168 -18.87 -2.85 -14.00
C ASP A 168 -19.96 -2.86 -12.91
N LYS A 169 -19.92 -3.85 -12.02
CA LYS A 169 -20.85 -3.90 -10.90
C LYS A 169 -20.66 -2.72 -9.95
N MET A 170 -19.43 -2.36 -9.64
CA MET A 170 -19.11 -1.18 -8.82
C MET A 170 -19.69 0.09 -9.43
N ALA A 171 -19.43 0.34 -10.72
CA ALA A 171 -19.90 1.51 -11.43
C ALA A 171 -21.43 1.57 -11.54
N SER A 172 -22.09 0.42 -11.72
CA SER A 172 -23.56 0.36 -11.75
C SER A 172 -24.22 0.71 -10.41
N LEU A 173 -23.53 0.46 -9.29
CA LEU A 173 -23.99 0.79 -7.94
C LEU A 173 -23.65 2.23 -7.57
N ARG A 174 -22.47 2.68 -7.92
CA ARG A 174 -21.96 4.00 -7.54
C ARG A 174 -20.94 4.51 -8.57
N PRO A 175 -21.38 5.28 -9.57
CA PRO A 175 -20.49 5.97 -10.50
C PRO A 175 -19.84 7.16 -9.79
N ASP A 176 -18.61 6.98 -9.33
CA ASP A 176 -17.84 8.01 -8.61
C ASP A 176 -16.34 7.92 -8.98
N ILE A 177 -15.52 8.77 -8.36
CA ILE A 177 -14.08 8.83 -8.56
C ILE A 177 -13.41 7.45 -8.44
N ARG A 178 -13.88 6.57 -7.54
CA ARG A 178 -13.30 5.25 -7.30
C ARG A 178 -13.62 4.25 -8.39
N SER A 179 -14.84 4.29 -8.93
CA SER A 179 -15.24 3.41 -10.04
C SER A 179 -14.60 3.85 -11.34
N TYR A 180 -14.58 5.15 -11.62
CA TYR A 180 -13.98 5.68 -12.85
C TYR A 180 -12.45 5.45 -12.90
N SER A 181 -11.74 5.57 -11.78
CA SER A 181 -10.30 5.31 -11.74
C SER A 181 -9.95 3.84 -12.03
N ARG A 182 -10.76 2.88 -11.52
CA ARG A 182 -10.57 1.45 -11.81
C ARG A 182 -10.89 1.10 -13.25
N ILE A 183 -11.97 1.66 -13.79
CA ILE A 183 -12.30 1.52 -15.22
C ILE A 183 -11.16 2.05 -16.09
N SER A 184 -10.60 3.21 -15.72
CA SER A 184 -9.44 3.76 -16.42
C SER A 184 -8.26 2.80 -16.43
N TYR A 185 -7.89 2.26 -15.26
CA TYR A 185 -6.79 1.33 -15.14
C TYR A 185 -7.02 0.03 -15.93
N LEU A 186 -8.22 -0.54 -15.86
CA LEU A 186 -8.56 -1.72 -16.67
C LEU A 186 -8.46 -1.45 -18.17
N ARG A 187 -8.90 -0.30 -18.65
CA ARG A 187 -8.73 0.10 -20.05
C ARG A 187 -7.26 0.26 -20.45
N GLU A 188 -6.46 0.87 -19.56
CA GLU A 188 -5.02 1.08 -19.75
C GLU A 188 -4.29 -0.25 -19.96
N ILE A 189 -4.46 -1.23 -19.06
CA ILE A 189 -3.80 -2.55 -19.16
C ILE A 189 -4.28 -3.37 -20.37
N HIS A 190 -5.43 -3.04 -20.96
CA HIS A 190 -5.91 -3.61 -22.21
C HIS A 190 -5.52 -2.77 -23.46
N GLY A 191 -4.72 -1.72 -23.30
CA GLY A 191 -4.23 -0.89 -24.38
C GLY A 191 -5.24 0.15 -24.93
N ASP A 192 -6.42 0.29 -24.31
CA ASP A 192 -7.39 1.33 -24.65
C ASP A 192 -7.05 2.66 -23.97
N TYR A 193 -5.92 3.27 -24.35
CA TYR A 193 -5.49 4.55 -23.80
C TYR A 193 -6.50 5.70 -23.98
N PRO A 194 -7.18 5.85 -25.15
CA PRO A 194 -8.21 6.86 -25.28
C PRO A 194 -9.34 6.70 -24.26
N GLY A 195 -9.83 5.49 -24.07
CA GLY A 195 -10.87 5.20 -23.10
C GLY A 195 -10.39 5.32 -21.65
N ALA A 196 -9.12 4.98 -21.37
CA ALA A 196 -8.50 5.20 -20.07
C ALA A 196 -8.44 6.69 -19.72
N ILE A 197 -8.00 7.54 -20.64
CA ILE A 197 -7.98 8.99 -20.47
C ILE A 197 -9.38 9.56 -20.21
N GLU A 198 -10.39 9.10 -20.95
CA GLU A 198 -11.77 9.52 -20.76
C GLU A 198 -12.29 9.16 -19.36
N ALA A 199 -12.09 7.91 -18.93
CA ALA A 199 -12.51 7.44 -17.63
C ALA A 199 -11.77 8.19 -16.50
N MET A 200 -10.45 8.43 -16.64
CA MET A 200 -9.70 9.15 -15.62
C MET A 200 -10.08 10.63 -15.54
N LYS A 201 -10.46 11.28 -16.65
CA LYS A 201 -11.05 12.62 -16.63
C LYS A 201 -12.37 12.66 -15.86
N LEU A 202 -13.22 11.64 -16.03
CA LEU A 202 -14.43 11.52 -15.22
C LEU A 202 -14.10 11.35 -13.73
N ALA A 203 -13.08 10.55 -13.39
CA ALA A 203 -12.62 10.41 -12.01
C ALA A 203 -12.18 11.75 -11.41
N VAL A 204 -11.34 12.51 -12.11
CA VAL A 204 -10.89 13.84 -11.65
C VAL A 204 -12.07 14.80 -11.47
N SER A 205 -13.01 14.82 -12.42
CA SER A 205 -14.18 15.70 -12.37
C SER A 205 -15.19 15.34 -11.28
N ALA A 206 -15.23 14.08 -10.85
CA ALA A 206 -16.08 13.61 -9.76
C ALA A 206 -15.48 13.90 -8.36
N GLY A 207 -14.24 14.36 -8.28
CA GLY A 207 -13.54 14.69 -7.04
C GLY A 207 -13.54 16.19 -6.73
N TYR A 208 -13.00 16.53 -5.55
CA TYR A 208 -12.79 17.92 -5.13
C TYR A 208 -11.29 18.26 -5.16
N PRO A 209 -10.90 19.41 -5.77
CA PRO A 209 -9.51 19.84 -5.80
C PRO A 209 -8.87 19.91 -4.40
N GLY A 210 -7.62 19.46 -4.30
CA GLY A 210 -6.86 19.40 -3.03
C GLY A 210 -7.10 18.15 -2.19
N MET A 211 -8.15 17.38 -2.47
CA MET A 211 -8.35 16.08 -1.83
C MET A 211 -7.34 15.06 -2.37
N GLU A 212 -6.71 14.27 -1.49
CA GLU A 212 -5.68 13.27 -1.85
C GLU A 212 -6.12 12.41 -3.03
N GLN A 213 -7.31 11.83 -2.98
CA GLN A 213 -7.83 10.95 -4.01
C GLN A 213 -8.01 11.66 -5.36
N THR A 214 -8.39 12.95 -5.37
CA THR A 214 -8.56 13.73 -6.62
C THR A 214 -7.21 14.01 -7.25
N GLU A 215 -6.23 14.42 -6.45
CA GLU A 215 -4.89 14.72 -6.95
C GLU A 215 -4.15 13.44 -7.36
N TRP A 216 -4.42 12.31 -6.71
CA TRP A 216 -3.97 11.02 -7.18
C TRP A 216 -4.53 10.68 -8.57
N CYS A 217 -5.85 10.85 -8.79
CA CYS A 217 -6.45 10.63 -10.11
C CYS A 217 -5.89 11.62 -11.16
N ARG A 218 -5.63 12.87 -10.78
CA ARG A 218 -5.00 13.87 -11.66
C ARG A 218 -3.59 13.42 -12.05
N MET A 219 -2.81 12.93 -11.10
CA MET A 219 -1.48 12.40 -11.35
C MET A 219 -1.55 11.15 -12.27
N GLN A 220 -2.49 10.24 -12.05
CA GLN A 220 -2.66 9.07 -12.92
C GLN A 220 -3.07 9.48 -14.34
N LEU A 221 -3.92 10.48 -14.50
CA LEU A 221 -4.22 11.04 -15.83
C LEU A 221 -2.95 11.57 -16.50
N GLY A 222 -2.10 12.27 -15.75
CA GLY A 222 -0.79 12.70 -16.21
C GLY A 222 0.10 11.53 -16.63
N HIS A 223 0.09 10.44 -15.88
CA HIS A 223 0.85 9.23 -16.18
C HIS A 223 0.41 8.58 -17.51
N ILE A 224 -0.90 8.48 -17.77
CA ILE A 224 -1.39 7.97 -19.05
C ILE A 224 -0.96 8.88 -20.23
N TYR A 225 -0.94 10.19 -20.03
CA TYR A 225 -0.41 11.11 -21.05
C TYR A 225 1.12 10.98 -21.21
N GLU A 226 1.87 10.74 -20.13
CA GLU A 226 3.31 10.46 -20.19
C GLU A 226 3.59 9.20 -21.02
N GLN A 227 2.88 8.10 -20.74
CA GLN A 227 3.01 6.84 -21.49
C GLN A 227 2.64 6.97 -22.97
N THR A 228 1.68 7.81 -23.30
CA THR A 228 1.27 8.09 -24.70
C THR A 228 2.10 9.17 -25.38
N GLY A 229 3.19 9.64 -24.74
CA GLY A 229 4.15 10.62 -25.29
C GLY A 229 3.71 12.08 -25.21
N ASN A 230 2.57 12.40 -24.61
CA ASN A 230 2.14 13.77 -24.42
C ASN A 230 2.72 14.37 -23.14
N LEU A 231 4.05 14.54 -23.13
CA LEU A 231 4.79 15.02 -21.95
C LEU A 231 4.35 16.39 -21.47
N LYS A 232 3.86 17.26 -22.38
CA LYS A 232 3.39 18.59 -22.02
C LYS A 232 2.14 18.50 -21.12
N MET A 233 1.15 17.71 -21.53
CA MET A 233 -0.07 17.53 -20.75
C MET A 233 0.21 16.82 -19.42
N ALA A 234 1.14 15.85 -19.41
CA ALA A 234 1.57 15.19 -18.19
C ALA A 234 2.16 16.19 -17.19
N GLU A 235 3.10 17.04 -17.63
CA GLU A 235 3.73 18.07 -16.79
C GLU A 235 2.72 19.09 -16.24
N GLU A 236 1.76 19.52 -17.07
CA GLU A 236 0.69 20.41 -16.64
C GLU A 236 -0.15 19.78 -15.52
N LEU A 237 -0.56 18.51 -15.67
CA LEU A 237 -1.36 17.80 -14.67
C LEU A 237 -0.60 17.55 -13.36
N TYR A 238 0.68 17.22 -13.43
CA TYR A 238 1.53 17.06 -12.24
C TYR A 238 1.71 18.40 -11.51
N SER A 239 1.90 19.48 -12.25
CA SER A 239 2.02 20.82 -11.68
C SER A 239 0.70 21.30 -11.05
N GLU A 240 -0.45 20.98 -11.66
CA GLU A 240 -1.76 21.23 -11.06
C GLU A 240 -1.97 20.45 -9.77
N ALA A 241 -1.55 19.17 -9.72
CA ALA A 241 -1.65 18.37 -8.50
C ALA A 241 -0.84 18.99 -7.36
N ILE A 242 0.37 19.49 -7.63
CA ILE A 242 1.18 20.23 -6.65
C ILE A 242 0.52 21.56 -6.25
N TYR A 243 -0.07 22.28 -7.21
CA TYR A 243 -0.75 23.53 -6.92
C TYR A 243 -1.91 23.35 -5.94
N PHE A 244 -2.74 22.32 -6.13
CA PHE A 244 -3.86 22.04 -5.24
C PHE A 244 -3.43 21.35 -3.94
N ARG A 245 -2.33 20.58 -3.96
CA ARG A 245 -1.81 19.85 -2.81
C ARG A 245 -0.27 19.94 -2.74
N PRO A 246 0.28 21.05 -2.19
CA PRO A 246 1.73 21.30 -2.20
C PRO A 246 2.60 20.22 -1.53
N ALA A 247 2.05 19.45 -0.58
CA ALA A 247 2.74 18.34 0.09
C ALA A 247 2.42 16.96 -0.55
N PHE A 248 2.19 16.91 -1.87
CA PHE A 248 1.90 15.66 -2.60
C PHE A 248 3.18 15.09 -3.22
N ALA A 249 3.90 14.27 -2.46
CA ALA A 249 5.21 13.72 -2.83
C ALA A 249 5.21 13.01 -4.20
N GLN A 250 4.18 12.24 -4.50
CA GLN A 250 4.03 11.49 -5.75
C GLN A 250 4.06 12.40 -6.99
N ALA A 251 3.50 13.61 -6.90
CA ALA A 251 3.52 14.55 -8.04
C ALA A 251 4.92 15.14 -8.28
N TYR A 252 5.74 15.34 -7.26
CA TYR A 252 7.14 15.72 -7.44
C TYR A 252 7.95 14.57 -8.08
N ALA A 253 7.76 13.33 -7.66
CA ALA A 253 8.39 12.18 -8.30
C ALA A 253 7.95 12.05 -9.77
N ALA A 254 6.68 12.33 -10.07
CA ALA A 254 6.18 12.34 -11.46
C ALA A 254 6.83 13.44 -12.31
N LEU A 255 6.99 14.66 -11.78
CA LEU A 255 7.76 15.71 -12.49
C LEU A 255 9.21 15.31 -12.72
N ALA A 256 9.84 14.61 -11.76
CA ALA A 256 11.19 14.13 -11.95
C ALA A 256 11.32 13.15 -13.13
N ARG A 257 10.32 12.30 -13.40
CA ARG A 257 10.30 11.44 -14.61
C ARG A 257 10.24 12.27 -15.90
N ILE A 258 9.48 13.37 -15.91
CA ILE A 258 9.46 14.31 -17.04
C ILE A 258 10.85 14.95 -17.23
N ASP A 259 11.47 15.42 -16.13
CA ASP A 259 12.82 16.01 -16.18
C ASP A 259 13.87 14.99 -16.65
N LYS A 260 13.79 13.75 -16.16
CA LYS A 260 14.60 12.61 -16.60
C LYS A 260 14.49 12.41 -18.12
N THR A 261 13.27 12.39 -18.64
CA THR A 261 13.01 12.23 -20.08
C THR A 261 13.57 13.39 -20.91
N LYS A 262 13.51 14.61 -20.37
CA LYS A 262 14.14 15.82 -20.95
C LYS A 262 15.67 15.87 -20.75
N LYS A 263 16.27 14.88 -20.09
CA LYS A 263 17.69 14.82 -19.68
C LYS A 263 18.12 15.94 -18.75
N ASN A 264 17.17 16.52 -18.04
CA ASN A 264 17.40 17.56 -17.03
C ASN A 264 17.64 16.91 -15.66
N TYR A 265 18.74 16.19 -15.51
CA TYR A 265 19.02 15.34 -14.36
C TYR A 265 19.15 16.11 -13.03
N PRO A 266 19.71 17.33 -12.97
CA PRO A 266 19.75 18.10 -11.72
C PRO A 266 18.35 18.38 -11.15
N GLU A 267 17.41 18.81 -11.97
CA GLU A 267 16.02 19.06 -11.59
C GLU A 267 15.28 17.77 -11.24
N ALA A 268 15.54 16.67 -11.97
CA ALA A 268 15.00 15.36 -11.62
C ALA A 268 15.43 14.94 -10.21
N ILE A 269 16.73 15.06 -9.88
CA ILE A 269 17.26 14.77 -8.54
C ILE A 269 16.62 15.70 -7.48
N SER A 270 16.48 16.99 -7.80
CA SER A 270 15.85 17.96 -6.90
C SER A 270 14.41 17.60 -6.57
N ASN A 271 13.61 17.25 -7.60
CA ASN A 271 12.21 16.86 -7.45
C ASN A 271 12.06 15.56 -6.67
N ILE A 272 12.89 14.53 -6.93
CA ILE A 272 12.87 13.29 -6.14
C ILE A 272 13.30 13.54 -4.69
N SER A 273 14.32 14.37 -4.47
CA SER A 273 14.76 14.73 -3.11
C SER A 273 13.64 15.45 -2.34
N LYS A 274 12.87 16.28 -3.02
CA LYS A 274 11.68 16.93 -2.45
C LYS A 274 10.62 15.90 -2.07
N ALA A 275 10.33 14.93 -2.94
CA ALA A 275 9.42 13.83 -2.63
C ALA A 275 9.88 13.02 -1.42
N LEU A 276 11.15 12.61 -1.37
CA LEU A 276 11.75 11.87 -0.26
C LEU A 276 11.75 12.64 1.06
N SER A 277 11.82 13.97 1.02
CA SER A 277 11.72 14.80 2.23
C SER A 277 10.31 14.81 2.85
N MET A 278 9.29 14.46 2.08
CA MET A 278 7.90 14.40 2.53
C MET A 278 7.50 12.98 2.97
N ASN A 279 8.03 11.99 2.25
CA ASN A 279 7.72 10.58 2.47
C ASN A 279 8.93 9.71 2.08
N GLU A 280 9.40 8.87 3.00
CA GLU A 280 10.50 7.94 2.76
C GLU A 280 9.98 6.67 2.05
N ASP A 281 9.55 6.83 0.79
CA ASP A 281 9.02 5.77 -0.05
C ASP A 281 10.13 5.12 -0.87
N PHE A 282 10.15 3.79 -0.91
CA PHE A 282 11.14 3.04 -1.69
C PHE A 282 11.03 3.32 -3.20
N ALA A 283 9.81 3.60 -3.71
CA ALA A 283 9.61 3.90 -5.13
C ALA A 283 10.31 5.20 -5.54
N PHE A 284 10.31 6.24 -4.70
CA PHE A 284 11.06 7.46 -4.96
C PHE A 284 12.57 7.22 -4.90
N GLN A 285 13.02 6.37 -3.97
CA GLN A 285 14.43 5.99 -3.88
C GLN A 285 14.87 5.20 -5.11
N GLN A 286 13.99 4.36 -5.68
CA GLN A 286 14.23 3.61 -6.91
C GLN A 286 14.33 4.55 -8.13
N GLU A 287 13.43 5.51 -8.27
CA GLU A 287 13.53 6.56 -9.31
C GLU A 287 14.86 7.34 -9.20
N LEU A 288 15.30 7.64 -7.99
CA LEU A 288 16.59 8.30 -7.77
C LEU A 288 17.76 7.42 -8.21
N THR A 289 17.69 6.12 -7.97
CA THR A 289 18.68 5.14 -8.43
C THR A 289 18.82 5.19 -9.95
N GLU A 290 17.70 5.19 -10.66
CA GLU A 290 17.71 5.28 -12.12
C GLU A 290 18.31 6.60 -12.63
N VAL A 291 17.91 7.74 -12.03
CA VAL A 291 18.45 9.05 -12.43
C VAL A 291 19.97 9.11 -12.21
N TYR A 292 20.48 8.60 -11.08
CA TYR A 292 21.93 8.53 -10.87
C TYR A 292 22.63 7.64 -11.91
N ARG A 293 22.04 6.51 -12.27
CA ARG A 293 22.59 5.60 -13.29
C ARG A 293 22.70 6.26 -14.66
N ILE A 294 21.61 6.90 -15.14
CA ILE A 294 21.60 7.50 -16.49
C ILE A 294 22.37 8.84 -16.54
N SER A 295 22.59 9.49 -15.40
CA SER A 295 23.43 10.71 -15.30
C SER A 295 24.89 10.40 -15.04
N ASN A 296 25.32 9.11 -15.19
CA ASN A 296 26.69 8.64 -15.03
C ASN A 296 27.29 8.89 -13.62
N GLN A 297 26.51 8.58 -12.58
CA GLN A 297 26.89 8.66 -11.17
C GLN A 297 26.77 7.26 -10.52
N PRO A 298 27.62 6.27 -10.91
CA PRO A 298 27.43 4.86 -10.56
C PRO A 298 27.54 4.58 -9.06
N GLU A 299 28.38 5.29 -8.32
CA GLU A 299 28.54 5.11 -6.88
C GLU A 299 27.25 5.52 -6.13
N LEU A 300 26.64 6.63 -6.55
CA LEU A 300 25.36 7.09 -5.96
C LEU A 300 24.22 6.16 -6.36
N ALA A 301 24.20 5.67 -7.59
CA ALA A 301 23.21 4.68 -8.04
C ALA A 301 23.30 3.39 -7.22
N SER A 302 24.51 2.86 -6.99
CA SER A 302 24.71 1.65 -6.17
C SER A 302 24.27 1.86 -4.71
N ALA A 303 24.66 2.98 -4.09
CA ALA A 303 24.24 3.30 -2.72
C ALA A 303 22.71 3.46 -2.61
N SER A 304 22.08 4.07 -3.61
CA SER A 304 20.65 4.26 -3.68
C SER A 304 19.90 2.93 -3.85
N ALA A 305 20.37 2.04 -4.75
CA ALA A 305 19.80 0.69 -4.94
C ALA A 305 19.86 -0.13 -3.64
N GLN A 306 21.00 -0.10 -2.93
CA GLN A 306 21.14 -0.78 -1.66
C GLN A 306 20.15 -0.26 -0.60
N LYS A 307 19.88 1.04 -0.60
CA LYS A 307 18.87 1.65 0.30
C LYS A 307 17.47 1.13 -0.02
N VAL A 308 17.11 0.97 -1.30
CA VAL A 308 15.82 0.36 -1.71
C VAL A 308 15.68 -1.04 -1.14
N ILE A 309 16.71 -1.89 -1.31
CA ILE A 309 16.71 -3.27 -0.81
C ILE A 309 16.49 -3.28 0.72
N VAL A 310 17.18 -2.43 1.47
CA VAL A 310 17.03 -2.35 2.93
C VAL A 310 15.63 -1.90 3.34
N LEU A 311 15.04 -0.93 2.64
CA LEU A 311 13.68 -0.47 2.91
C LEU A 311 12.66 -1.58 2.68
N LEU A 312 12.77 -2.30 1.56
CA LEU A 312 11.85 -3.39 1.21
C LEU A 312 11.99 -4.59 2.16
N ALA A 313 13.23 -5.01 2.46
CA ALA A 313 13.47 -6.09 3.42
C ALA A 313 12.92 -5.77 4.82
N GLY A 314 12.89 -4.50 5.21
CA GLY A 314 12.27 -4.06 6.47
C GLY A 314 10.73 -4.10 6.47
N MET A 315 10.09 -4.29 5.32
CA MET A 315 8.64 -4.40 5.18
C MET A 315 8.13 -5.85 5.25
N GLU A 316 8.99 -6.85 5.00
CA GLU A 316 8.59 -8.26 4.93
C GLU A 316 8.15 -8.87 6.27
N GLY A 317 8.42 -8.23 7.41
CA GLY A 317 8.06 -8.74 8.73
C GLY A 317 8.89 -9.95 9.18
N ASP A 318 8.71 -10.39 10.42
CA ASP A 318 9.35 -11.60 10.93
C ASP A 318 8.47 -12.83 10.60
N GLU A 319 9.02 -13.86 9.94
CA GLU A 319 8.33 -15.11 9.57
C GLU A 319 7.74 -15.86 10.79
N SER A 320 8.10 -15.46 12.01
CA SER A 320 7.65 -16.09 13.26
C SER A 320 6.32 -15.56 13.82
N GLU A 321 5.83 -14.43 13.33
CA GLU A 321 4.51 -13.87 13.70
C GLU A 321 3.49 -14.21 12.61
N GLU A 322 2.37 -14.79 13.00
CA GLU A 322 1.20 -15.03 12.11
C GLU A 322 0.75 -13.71 11.52
N ALA A 323 1.38 -13.20 10.58
CA ALA A 323 0.88 -12.12 9.90
C ALA A 323 1.79 -11.07 9.38
N HIS A 324 1.51 -10.66 8.38
CA HIS A 324 1.25 -9.27 8.08
C HIS A 324 2.49 -8.49 7.61
N GLY A 325 3.54 -9.18 7.20
CA GLY A 325 4.57 -8.60 6.36
C GLY A 325 4.00 -8.26 4.97
N HIS A 326 4.55 -7.24 4.36
CA HIS A 326 4.24 -6.88 2.98
C HIS A 326 4.97 -7.85 2.04
N TYR A 327 4.28 -8.46 1.07
CA TYR A 327 4.94 -9.24 0.02
C TYR A 327 5.62 -8.29 -0.96
N ALA A 328 6.93 -8.13 -0.81
CA ALA A 328 7.73 -7.19 -1.59
C ALA A 328 8.59 -7.87 -2.67
N ASP A 329 8.32 -9.13 -3.00
CA ASP A 329 9.20 -9.93 -3.87
C ASP A 329 9.32 -9.35 -5.28
N LYS A 330 8.25 -8.78 -5.86
CA LYS A 330 8.33 -8.11 -7.17
C LYS A 330 9.24 -6.89 -7.11
N GLU A 331 9.06 -6.05 -6.11
CA GLU A 331 9.83 -4.83 -5.89
C GLU A 331 11.29 -5.16 -5.55
N LEU A 332 11.54 -6.21 -4.74
CA LEU A 332 12.88 -6.71 -4.44
C LEU A 332 13.57 -7.25 -5.70
N ALA A 333 12.86 -7.97 -6.57
CA ALA A 333 13.43 -8.44 -7.84
C ALA A 333 13.93 -7.27 -8.67
N ILE A 334 13.17 -6.18 -8.76
CA ILE A 334 13.57 -4.97 -9.50
C ILE A 334 14.73 -4.25 -8.79
N ALA A 335 14.71 -4.13 -7.46
CA ALA A 335 15.79 -3.52 -6.70
C ALA A 335 17.12 -4.27 -6.84
N TYR A 336 17.08 -5.61 -6.83
CA TYR A 336 18.27 -6.43 -7.09
C TYR A 336 18.74 -6.35 -8.55
N LEU A 337 17.85 -6.18 -9.53
CA LEU A 337 18.25 -5.87 -10.93
C LEU A 337 19.01 -4.55 -11.00
N ASP A 338 18.56 -3.52 -10.29
CA ASP A 338 19.21 -2.22 -10.23
C ASP A 338 20.56 -2.26 -9.51
N ALA A 339 20.71 -3.20 -8.56
CA ALA A 339 21.97 -3.49 -7.88
C ALA A 339 22.90 -4.44 -8.66
N TYR A 340 22.50 -4.91 -9.86
CA TYR A 340 23.21 -5.90 -10.68
C TYR A 340 23.37 -7.29 -10.02
N ASP A 341 22.61 -7.58 -8.96
CA ASP A 341 22.53 -8.92 -8.35
C ASP A 341 21.39 -9.73 -9.01
N TYR A 342 21.67 -10.24 -10.21
CA TYR A 342 20.68 -10.96 -11.02
C TYR A 342 20.24 -12.30 -10.40
N ASN A 343 21.06 -12.91 -9.54
CA ASN A 343 20.70 -14.16 -8.87
C ASN A 343 19.64 -13.92 -7.78
N SER A 344 19.84 -12.90 -6.95
CA SER A 344 18.83 -12.49 -5.96
C SER A 344 17.57 -11.97 -6.66
N ALA A 345 17.70 -11.21 -7.75
CA ALA A 345 16.57 -10.78 -8.57
C ALA A 345 15.74 -11.98 -9.08
N LEU A 346 16.40 -13.04 -9.59
CA LEU A 346 15.70 -14.24 -10.06
C LEU A 346 14.99 -14.97 -8.93
N LYS A 347 15.62 -15.07 -7.76
CA LYS A 347 15.01 -15.71 -6.58
C LYS A 347 13.67 -15.04 -6.24
N HIS A 348 13.66 -13.72 -6.08
CA HIS A 348 12.47 -12.97 -5.72
C HIS A 348 11.43 -12.95 -6.86
N ALA A 349 11.84 -12.78 -8.11
CA ALA A 349 10.93 -12.85 -9.26
C ALA A 349 10.22 -14.21 -9.36
N LEU A 350 10.91 -15.33 -9.08
CA LEU A 350 10.28 -16.66 -9.06
C LEU A 350 9.33 -16.85 -7.89
N ILE A 351 9.63 -16.31 -6.70
CA ILE A 351 8.71 -16.36 -5.56
C ILE A 351 7.40 -15.67 -5.94
N GLU A 352 7.49 -14.47 -6.49
CA GLU A 352 6.30 -13.70 -6.87
C GLU A 352 5.54 -14.35 -8.03
N TYR A 353 6.25 -14.86 -9.04
CA TYR A 353 5.62 -15.60 -10.15
C TYR A 353 4.85 -16.84 -9.67
N ASN A 354 5.36 -17.56 -8.69
CA ASN A 354 4.64 -18.70 -8.11
C ASN A 354 3.36 -18.29 -7.36
N ARG A 355 3.30 -17.07 -6.83
CA ARG A 355 2.07 -16.54 -6.19
C ARG A 355 1.06 -16.06 -7.23
N ARG A 356 1.51 -15.40 -8.30
CA ARG A 356 0.65 -14.70 -9.27
C ARG A 356 1.12 -14.94 -10.71
N PRO A 357 1.04 -16.20 -11.20
CA PRO A 357 1.62 -16.57 -12.50
C PRO A 357 0.95 -15.90 -13.70
N ASP A 358 -0.31 -15.47 -13.56
CA ASP A 358 -1.11 -14.88 -14.63
C ASP A 358 -1.10 -13.33 -14.61
N ASN A 359 -0.32 -12.71 -13.69
CA ASN A 359 -0.21 -11.26 -13.62
C ASN A 359 0.85 -10.75 -14.60
N ILE A 360 0.45 -9.83 -15.50
CA ILE A 360 1.31 -9.32 -16.58
C ILE A 360 2.57 -8.62 -16.09
N ASP A 361 2.51 -7.89 -14.97
CA ASP A 361 3.68 -7.18 -14.42
C ASP A 361 4.68 -8.15 -13.80
N VAL A 362 4.18 -9.23 -13.20
CA VAL A 362 5.01 -10.30 -12.63
C VAL A 362 5.71 -11.09 -13.72
N GLU A 363 4.97 -11.46 -14.79
CA GLU A 363 5.53 -12.11 -15.97
C GLU A 363 6.60 -11.23 -16.63
N GLN A 364 6.31 -9.95 -16.84
CA GLN A 364 7.26 -8.99 -17.39
C GLN A 364 8.52 -8.87 -16.53
N THR A 365 8.38 -8.80 -15.21
CA THR A 365 9.50 -8.71 -14.27
C THR A 365 10.39 -9.95 -14.39
N LEU A 366 9.81 -11.15 -14.39
CA LEU A 366 10.54 -12.40 -14.52
C LEU A 366 11.26 -12.51 -15.89
N ALA A 367 10.56 -12.15 -16.97
CA ALA A 367 11.14 -12.12 -18.32
C ALA A 367 12.34 -11.15 -18.36
N TRP A 368 12.23 -9.98 -17.76
CA TRP A 368 13.32 -9.00 -17.70
C TRP A 368 14.53 -9.52 -16.92
N VAL A 369 14.31 -10.25 -15.82
CA VAL A 369 15.39 -10.91 -15.05
C VAL A 369 16.09 -11.96 -15.90
N TYR A 370 15.34 -12.83 -16.61
CA TYR A 370 15.95 -13.82 -17.52
C TYR A 370 16.74 -13.16 -18.65
N TYR A 371 16.23 -12.08 -19.22
CA TYR A 371 16.96 -11.31 -20.23
C TYR A 371 18.30 -10.80 -19.68
N LYS A 372 18.33 -10.24 -18.48
CA LYS A 372 19.57 -9.75 -17.83
C LYS A 372 20.56 -10.87 -17.50
N LEU A 373 20.08 -12.08 -17.24
CA LEU A 373 20.90 -13.27 -17.06
C LEU A 373 21.41 -13.87 -18.38
N GLY A 374 21.01 -13.34 -19.53
CA GLY A 374 21.36 -13.88 -20.85
C GLY A 374 20.52 -15.08 -21.28
N ASN A 375 19.46 -15.42 -20.58
CA ASN A 375 18.57 -16.55 -20.87
C ASN A 375 17.46 -16.12 -21.85
N TYR A 376 17.82 -15.67 -23.02
CA TYR A 376 16.91 -15.08 -24.03
C TYR A 376 15.82 -16.02 -24.56
N ASN A 377 15.99 -17.34 -24.42
CA ASN A 377 14.98 -18.31 -24.86
C ASN A 377 13.81 -18.47 -23.87
N ILE A 378 13.98 -17.99 -22.65
CA ILE A 378 12.96 -18.07 -21.57
C ILE A 378 12.36 -16.68 -21.31
N ALA A 379 13.15 -15.62 -21.56
CA ALA A 379 12.72 -14.22 -21.45
C ALA A 379 11.62 -13.81 -22.52
#